data_a90676aa289c5e40538a64cc320ec79b
#
_entry.id   a90676aa289c5e40538a64cc320ec79b
#
_cell.length_a   1.000
_cell.length_b   1.000
_cell.length_c   1.000
_cell.angle_alpha   90.00
_cell.angle_beta   90.00
_cell.angle_gamma   90.00
#
_symmetry.space_group_name_H-M   'P 1'
#
loop_
_entity.id
_entity.type
_entity.pdbx_description
1 polymer ?
#
loop_
_entity_poly.entity_id
_entity_poly.type
_entity_poly.pdbx_seq_one_letter_code
_entity_poly.pdbx_strand_id
1 'polypeptide(L)'
;INQKYHNLSSYSEEFLKNSPYPYLILDNFLDENFYKFLNNENEKINYQNGKSFTKEFEKNKWISKNTQLPKKIKEIISVLNSEQWIQNLQNLTKIKTLFGTQVGNTDLANYHEMSKNGFLGCHVDHSSDPDTGLPHVLNIILYLTKNWDVNWGGSTTLSDKKGQKVIKAIDYIPNRAVIFLHTPYSFHGVSQIKNNSENRATLYVDYYSKNKRP
;
A
#
# COMPACT_ATOMS: atom_id res chain seq x y z
N ILE A 1 -7.90 -12.25 -4.41
CA ILE A 1 -8.45 -10.95 -4.84
C ILE A 1 -9.90 -11.17 -5.23
N ASN A 2 -10.77 -10.19 -4.95
CA ASN A 2 -12.17 -10.22 -5.34
C ASN A 2 -12.29 -10.31 -6.87
N GLN A 3 -13.21 -11.14 -7.37
CA GLN A 3 -13.38 -11.43 -8.80
C GLN A 3 -13.61 -10.16 -9.64
N LYS A 4 -14.28 -9.14 -9.11
CA LYS A 4 -14.51 -7.86 -9.81
C LYS A 4 -13.23 -7.13 -10.20
N TYR A 5 -12.09 -7.46 -9.58
CA TYR A 5 -10.78 -6.84 -9.84
C TYR A 5 -9.82 -7.75 -10.63
N HIS A 6 -10.31 -8.87 -11.17
CA HIS A 6 -9.50 -9.72 -12.04
C HIS A 6 -9.21 -9.06 -13.40
N ASN A 7 -9.93 -7.98 -13.73
CA ASN A 7 -9.63 -7.15 -14.89
C ASN A 7 -9.75 -5.67 -14.51
N LEU A 8 -8.62 -4.98 -14.44
CA LEU A 8 -8.56 -3.54 -14.11
C LEU A 8 -8.56 -2.64 -15.36
N SER A 9 -8.65 -3.18 -16.58
CA SER A 9 -8.60 -2.37 -17.80
C SER A 9 -9.73 -1.33 -17.87
N SER A 10 -10.93 -1.67 -17.37
CA SER A 10 -12.09 -0.76 -17.28
C SER A 10 -11.90 0.42 -16.34
N TYR A 11 -10.98 0.32 -15.39
CA TYR A 11 -10.64 1.40 -14.45
C TYR A 11 -9.48 2.28 -14.93
N SER A 12 -8.87 1.97 -16.08
CA SER A 12 -7.67 2.67 -16.55
C SER A 12 -7.90 4.16 -16.77
N GLU A 13 -9.04 4.54 -17.33
CA GLU A 13 -9.38 5.93 -17.58
C GLU A 13 -9.57 6.70 -16.27
N GLU A 14 -10.29 6.14 -15.31
CA GLU A 14 -10.45 6.69 -13.97
C GLU A 14 -9.09 6.86 -13.28
N PHE A 15 -8.28 5.79 -13.25
CA PHE A 15 -6.95 5.82 -12.66
C PHE A 15 -6.10 6.96 -13.20
N LEU A 16 -6.01 7.08 -14.53
CA LEU A 16 -5.14 8.08 -15.19
C LEU A 16 -5.63 9.52 -15.02
N LYS A 17 -6.94 9.75 -14.87
CA LYS A 17 -7.53 11.08 -14.70
C LYS A 17 -7.54 11.59 -13.26
N ASN A 18 -7.40 10.70 -12.28
CA ASN A 18 -7.46 11.09 -10.88
C ASN A 18 -6.30 12.03 -10.49
N SER A 19 -6.62 12.97 -9.61
CA SER A 19 -5.72 14.03 -9.13
C SER A 19 -5.51 13.88 -7.61
N PRO A 20 -4.31 14.17 -7.08
CA PRO A 20 -3.22 15.01 -7.63
C PRO A 20 -2.24 14.29 -8.58
N TYR A 21 -2.28 12.99 -8.65
CA TYR A 21 -1.57 12.11 -9.57
C TYR A 21 -2.42 10.84 -9.76
N PRO A 22 -2.16 9.98 -10.75
CA PRO A 22 -2.96 8.78 -10.98
C PRO A 22 -3.07 7.90 -9.75
N TYR A 23 -4.30 7.60 -9.33
CA TYR A 23 -4.61 6.66 -8.25
C TYR A 23 -5.95 5.97 -8.46
N LEU A 24 -6.17 4.84 -7.79
CA LEU A 24 -7.41 4.08 -7.79
C LEU A 24 -7.71 3.57 -6.38
N ILE A 25 -8.98 3.58 -6.01
CA ILE A 25 -9.48 3.05 -4.73
C ILE A 25 -10.32 1.82 -5.02
N LEU A 26 -10.00 0.69 -4.40
CA LEU A 26 -10.67 -0.60 -4.61
C LEU A 26 -11.24 -1.11 -3.29
N ASP A 27 -12.55 -0.97 -3.08
CA ASP A 27 -13.23 -1.46 -1.88
C ASP A 27 -13.54 -2.95 -1.97
N ASN A 28 -13.48 -3.65 -0.82
CA ASN A 28 -13.61 -5.12 -0.75
C ASN A 28 -12.62 -5.82 -1.69
N PHE A 29 -11.36 -5.43 -1.59
CA PHE A 29 -10.30 -5.84 -2.51
C PHE A 29 -9.98 -7.34 -2.46
N LEU A 30 -9.87 -7.90 -1.27
CA LEU A 30 -9.73 -9.35 -1.10
C LEU A 30 -11.12 -10.00 -1.15
N ASP A 31 -11.16 -11.24 -1.58
CA ASP A 31 -12.34 -12.08 -1.41
C ASP A 31 -12.81 -12.05 0.06
N GLU A 32 -14.11 -11.97 0.27
CA GLU A 32 -14.67 -11.77 1.61
C GLU A 32 -14.34 -12.93 2.56
N ASN A 33 -14.43 -14.16 2.07
CA ASN A 33 -14.10 -15.33 2.89
C ASN A 33 -12.63 -15.35 3.24
N PHE A 34 -11.76 -15.08 2.27
CA PHE A 34 -10.33 -14.98 2.52
C PHE A 34 -10.00 -13.86 3.52
N TYR A 35 -10.63 -12.69 3.39
CA TYR A 35 -10.43 -11.56 4.32
C TYR A 35 -10.90 -11.90 5.74
N LYS A 36 -12.05 -12.57 5.88
CA LYS A 36 -12.52 -13.08 7.18
C LYS A 36 -11.51 -14.02 7.82
N PHE A 37 -10.92 -14.93 7.05
CA PHE A 37 -9.90 -15.86 7.53
C PHE A 37 -8.60 -15.19 7.97
N LEU A 38 -8.18 -14.11 7.32
CA LEU A 38 -6.97 -13.36 7.74
C LEU A 38 -7.05 -12.91 9.20
N ASN A 39 -8.24 -12.58 9.66
CA ASN A 39 -8.47 -12.02 10.98
C ASN A 39 -8.82 -13.07 12.05
N ASN A 40 -9.08 -14.31 11.67
CA ASN A 40 -9.40 -15.40 12.59
C ASN A 40 -8.15 -16.17 13.05
N GLU A 41 -7.03 -16.00 12.36
CA GLU A 41 -5.76 -16.59 12.78
C GLU A 41 -5.10 -15.63 13.78
N ASN A 42 -5.01 -16.07 15.04
CA ASN A 42 -4.27 -15.43 16.13
C ASN A 42 -2.74 -15.48 15.91
N GLU A 43 -2.28 -15.50 14.65
CA GLU A 43 -0.88 -15.36 14.34
C GLU A 43 -0.50 -13.89 14.58
N LYS A 44 -0.08 -13.60 15.80
CA LYS A 44 0.52 -12.31 16.13
C LYS A 44 1.76 -12.14 15.26
N ILE A 45 1.76 -11.09 14.45
CA ILE A 45 2.96 -10.69 13.73
C ILE A 45 4.03 -10.38 14.77
N ASN A 46 5.18 -11.04 14.63
CA ASN A 46 6.26 -10.88 15.58
C ASN A 46 7.01 -9.56 15.31
N TYR A 47 6.70 -8.53 16.09
CA TYR A 47 7.34 -7.21 16.00
C TYR A 47 8.72 -7.15 16.67
N GLN A 48 9.15 -8.18 17.40
CA GLN A 48 10.45 -8.16 18.10
C GLN A 48 11.63 -7.93 17.15
N ASN A 49 11.47 -8.29 15.88
CA ASN A 49 12.44 -8.05 14.81
C ASN A 49 12.01 -6.92 13.85
N GLY A 50 10.89 -6.25 14.09
CA GLY A 50 10.42 -5.11 13.32
C GLY A 50 11.20 -3.83 13.66
N LYS A 51 11.24 -2.89 12.71
CA LYS A 51 11.75 -1.55 12.99
C LYS A 51 10.62 -0.72 13.61
N SER A 52 10.89 -0.09 14.75
CA SER A 52 10.02 0.93 15.35
C SER A 52 10.49 2.32 14.94
N PHE A 53 9.55 3.19 14.60
CA PHE A 53 9.83 4.56 14.18
C PHE A 53 9.08 5.54 15.06
N THR A 54 9.83 6.43 15.69
CA THR A 54 9.30 7.61 16.38
C THR A 54 10.24 8.75 16.10
N LYS A 55 9.93 9.53 15.06
CA LYS A 55 10.71 10.66 14.58
C LYS A 55 9.78 11.84 14.28
N GLU A 56 10.35 12.95 13.91
CA GLU A 56 9.59 14.16 13.56
C GLU A 56 8.57 13.94 12.44
N PHE A 57 8.92 13.13 11.43
CA PHE A 57 8.07 12.87 10.25
C PHE A 57 7.19 11.62 10.36
N GLU A 58 7.41 10.77 11.35
CA GLU A 58 6.62 9.55 11.57
C GLU A 58 6.60 9.20 13.05
N LYS A 59 5.45 8.75 13.54
CA LYS A 59 5.27 8.44 14.95
C LYS A 59 4.46 7.16 15.12
N ASN A 60 4.85 6.38 16.14
CA ASN A 60 4.15 5.16 16.55
C ASN A 60 3.87 4.22 15.37
N LYS A 61 4.87 4.02 14.52
CA LYS A 61 4.85 3.15 13.34
C LYS A 61 5.83 2.00 13.52
N TRP A 62 5.41 0.81 13.14
CA TRP A 62 6.23 -0.40 13.10
C TRP A 62 6.18 -0.99 11.70
N ILE A 63 7.30 -1.57 11.27
CA ILE A 63 7.43 -2.30 10.02
C ILE A 63 7.88 -3.72 10.32
N SER A 64 7.15 -4.71 9.81
CA SER A 64 7.58 -6.10 9.81
C SER A 64 7.98 -6.52 8.40
N LYS A 65 9.18 -7.10 8.26
CA LYS A 65 9.69 -7.55 6.97
C LYS A 65 8.93 -8.77 6.44
N ASN A 66 8.90 -8.92 5.13
CA ASN A 66 8.24 -10.03 4.43
C ASN A 66 8.60 -11.42 5.00
N THR A 67 9.87 -11.66 5.32
CA THR A 67 10.33 -12.96 5.88
C THR A 67 9.66 -13.34 7.20
N GLN A 68 9.17 -12.37 7.95
CA GLN A 68 8.59 -12.53 9.29
C GLN A 68 7.06 -12.55 9.28
N LEU A 69 6.45 -12.37 8.11
CA LEU A 69 5.00 -12.29 7.98
C LEU A 69 4.33 -13.66 8.05
N PRO A 70 3.11 -13.74 8.59
CA PRO A 70 2.29 -14.94 8.57
C PRO A 70 2.08 -15.48 7.15
N LYS A 71 1.87 -16.79 7.04
CA LYS A 71 1.71 -17.49 5.75
C LYS A 71 0.66 -16.82 4.86
N LYS A 72 -0.50 -16.46 5.41
CA LYS A 72 -1.59 -15.85 4.63
C LYS A 72 -1.26 -14.46 4.10
N ILE A 73 -0.50 -13.66 4.87
CA ILE A 73 -0.01 -12.37 4.36
C ILE A 73 0.99 -12.59 3.22
N LYS A 74 1.87 -13.59 3.35
CA LYS A 74 2.78 -13.97 2.26
C LYS A 74 2.03 -14.47 1.01
N GLU A 75 0.90 -15.16 1.18
CA GLU A 75 0.02 -15.55 0.07
C GLU A 75 -0.53 -14.33 -0.68
N ILE A 76 -0.95 -13.28 0.03
CA ILE A 76 -1.37 -12.02 -0.61
C ILE A 76 -0.21 -11.42 -1.42
N ILE A 77 0.98 -11.33 -0.84
CA ILE A 77 2.17 -10.80 -1.53
C ILE A 77 2.47 -11.62 -2.79
N SER A 78 2.39 -12.94 -2.70
CA SER A 78 2.59 -13.84 -3.83
C SER A 78 1.58 -13.59 -4.95
N VAL A 79 0.30 -13.43 -4.61
CA VAL A 79 -0.74 -13.11 -5.60
C VAL A 79 -0.51 -11.74 -6.23
N LEU A 80 -0.13 -10.73 -5.42
CA LEU A 80 0.17 -9.37 -5.90
C LEU A 80 1.45 -9.29 -6.75
N ASN A 81 2.28 -10.33 -6.75
CA ASN A 81 3.46 -10.48 -7.60
C ASN A 81 3.27 -11.51 -8.74
N SER A 82 2.09 -12.12 -8.86
CA SER A 82 1.82 -13.07 -9.93
C SER A 82 1.82 -12.41 -11.31
N GLU A 83 2.20 -13.16 -12.35
CA GLU A 83 2.18 -12.68 -13.72
C GLU A 83 0.81 -12.14 -14.12
N GLN A 84 -0.26 -12.83 -13.73
CA GLN A 84 -1.63 -12.41 -14.01
C GLN A 84 -1.94 -11.05 -13.37
N TRP A 85 -1.54 -10.82 -12.12
CA TRP A 85 -1.76 -9.54 -11.46
C TRP A 85 -0.90 -8.43 -12.07
N ILE A 86 0.36 -8.71 -12.37
CA ILE A 86 1.24 -7.76 -13.07
C ILE A 86 0.65 -7.34 -14.41
N GLN A 87 0.15 -8.30 -15.22
CA GLN A 87 -0.52 -8.00 -16.49
C GLN A 87 -1.76 -7.11 -16.27
N ASN A 88 -2.50 -7.35 -15.19
CA ASN A 88 -3.66 -6.54 -14.82
C ASN A 88 -3.26 -5.10 -14.49
N LEU A 89 -2.17 -4.90 -13.74
CA LEU A 89 -1.60 -3.58 -13.44
C LEU A 89 -1.03 -2.89 -14.70
N GLN A 90 -0.41 -3.64 -15.62
CA GLN A 90 0.05 -3.10 -16.92
C GLN A 90 -1.14 -2.57 -17.74
N ASN A 91 -2.28 -3.27 -17.70
CA ASN A 91 -3.50 -2.84 -18.39
C ASN A 91 -4.11 -1.59 -17.74
N LEU A 92 -4.07 -1.49 -16.40
CA LEU A 92 -4.51 -0.32 -15.65
C LEU A 92 -3.65 0.92 -15.94
N THR A 93 -2.34 0.78 -15.79
CA THR A 93 -1.38 1.89 -15.82
C THR A 93 -0.89 2.27 -17.21
N LYS A 94 -1.05 1.38 -18.20
CA LYS A 94 -0.43 1.43 -19.54
C LYS A 94 1.11 1.28 -19.52
N ILE A 95 1.71 0.96 -18.39
CA ILE A 95 3.16 0.72 -18.26
C ILE A 95 3.45 -0.74 -18.58
N LYS A 96 3.80 -1.02 -19.82
CA LYS A 96 4.04 -2.39 -20.33
C LYS A 96 5.27 -3.08 -19.72
N THR A 97 6.19 -2.32 -19.20
CA THR A 97 7.45 -2.80 -18.60
C THR A 97 7.38 -2.96 -17.08
N LEU A 98 6.19 -2.79 -16.49
CA LEU A 98 5.94 -2.96 -15.07
C LEU A 98 6.18 -4.41 -14.65
N PHE A 99 6.85 -4.59 -13.52
CA PHE A 99 7.04 -5.88 -12.86
C PHE A 99 6.97 -5.74 -11.34
N GLY A 100 6.75 -6.86 -10.66
CA GLY A 100 6.62 -6.90 -9.21
C GLY A 100 7.96 -7.03 -8.49
N THR A 101 7.88 -6.99 -7.21
CA THR A 101 8.98 -7.26 -6.29
C THR A 101 9.47 -8.69 -6.47
N GLN A 102 10.79 -8.89 -6.57
CA GLN A 102 11.35 -10.24 -6.64
C GLN A 102 11.05 -11.01 -5.34
N VAL A 103 10.66 -12.28 -5.50
CA VAL A 103 10.47 -13.18 -4.36
C VAL A 103 11.78 -13.25 -3.56
N GLY A 104 11.72 -12.82 -2.28
CA GLY A 104 12.89 -12.76 -1.40
C GLY A 104 13.42 -11.35 -1.16
N ASN A 105 13.08 -10.35 -1.96
CA ASN A 105 13.39 -8.96 -1.60
C ASN A 105 12.40 -8.46 -0.55
N THR A 106 12.87 -8.46 0.69
CA THR A 106 12.04 -8.25 1.89
C THR A 106 11.76 -6.79 2.21
N ASP A 107 12.40 -5.87 1.51
CA ASP A 107 12.25 -4.44 1.75
C ASP A 107 11.18 -3.79 0.87
N LEU A 108 10.66 -4.50 -0.13
CA LEU A 108 9.74 -4.00 -1.14
C LEU A 108 8.28 -4.48 -0.99
N ALA A 109 8.04 -5.37 -0.03
CA ALA A 109 6.69 -5.77 0.36
C ALA A 109 6.67 -5.90 1.88
N ASN A 110 6.04 -4.94 2.56
CA ASN A 110 6.11 -4.81 4.00
C ASN A 110 4.74 -4.70 4.63
N TYR A 111 4.65 -5.21 5.85
CA TYR A 111 3.52 -4.98 6.74
C TYR A 111 3.84 -3.82 7.68
N HIS A 112 2.97 -2.83 7.68
CA HIS A 112 3.07 -1.66 8.54
C HIS A 112 1.95 -1.62 9.55
N GLU A 113 2.27 -1.28 10.79
CA GLU A 113 1.27 -0.92 11.80
C GLU A 113 1.52 0.47 12.34
N MET A 114 0.42 1.14 12.71
CA MET A 114 0.43 2.38 13.46
C MET A 114 -0.56 2.31 14.61
N SER A 115 -0.16 2.78 15.78
CA SER A 115 -1.03 2.88 16.95
C SER A 115 -1.57 4.30 17.16
N LYS A 116 -2.32 4.49 18.23
CA LYS A 116 -2.83 5.80 18.67
C LYS A 116 -1.75 6.88 18.65
N ASN A 117 -2.12 8.07 18.21
CA ASN A 117 -1.26 9.22 17.96
C ASN A 117 -0.21 9.01 16.85
N GLY A 118 -0.27 7.87 16.15
CA GLY A 118 0.58 7.61 15.00
C GLY A 118 0.22 8.47 13.81
N PHE A 119 1.22 8.83 13.03
CA PHE A 119 1.08 9.52 11.74
C PHE A 119 2.30 9.23 10.87
N LEU A 120 2.15 9.50 9.59
CA LEU A 120 3.27 9.53 8.64
C LEU A 120 3.19 10.86 7.89
N GLY A 121 4.21 11.68 8.04
CA GLY A 121 4.31 12.98 7.39
C GLY A 121 4.31 12.88 5.87
N CYS A 122 4.05 14.00 5.23
CA CYS A 122 4.04 14.09 3.78
C CYS A 122 5.43 13.81 3.21
N HIS A 123 5.56 12.83 2.33
CA HIS A 123 6.82 12.37 1.72
C HIS A 123 6.58 11.78 0.34
N VAL A 124 7.65 11.53 -0.38
CA VAL A 124 7.70 10.67 -1.56
C VAL A 124 8.56 9.46 -1.21
N ASP A 125 8.16 8.28 -1.64
CA ASP A 125 8.93 7.05 -1.40
C ASP A 125 10.26 7.04 -2.16
N HIS A 126 11.10 6.02 -1.92
CA HIS A 126 12.33 5.81 -2.67
C HIS A 126 12.06 5.72 -4.17
N SER A 127 12.99 6.25 -4.96
CA SER A 127 12.80 6.43 -6.41
C SER A 127 13.16 5.21 -7.25
N SER A 128 13.86 4.24 -6.67
CA SER A 128 14.37 3.06 -7.37
C SER A 128 14.50 1.87 -6.43
N ASP A 129 14.46 0.70 -7.00
CA ASP A 129 14.81 -0.55 -6.32
C ASP A 129 16.26 -0.48 -5.82
N PRO A 130 16.51 -0.73 -4.53
CA PRO A 130 17.84 -0.59 -3.94
C PRO A 130 18.86 -1.58 -4.49
N ASP A 131 18.42 -2.74 -4.99
CA ASP A 131 19.31 -3.80 -5.49
C ASP A 131 19.59 -3.66 -6.99
N THR A 132 18.58 -3.28 -7.76
CA THR A 132 18.66 -3.24 -9.23
C THR A 132 18.79 -1.85 -9.82
N GLY A 133 18.50 -0.80 -9.03
CA GLY A 133 18.45 0.58 -9.50
C GLY A 133 17.28 0.90 -10.44
N LEU A 134 16.38 -0.06 -10.68
CA LEU A 134 15.25 0.13 -11.57
C LEU A 134 14.20 1.06 -10.95
N PRO A 135 13.56 1.92 -11.76
CA PRO A 135 12.67 2.94 -11.22
C PRO A 135 11.43 2.35 -10.57
N HIS A 136 11.12 2.82 -9.38
CA HIS A 136 9.87 2.59 -8.68
C HIS A 136 8.75 3.38 -9.37
N VAL A 137 7.66 2.74 -9.76
CA VAL A 137 6.62 3.37 -10.59
C VAL A 137 5.20 3.24 -10.06
N LEU A 138 4.93 2.28 -9.16
CA LEU A 138 3.57 2.07 -8.66
C LEU A 138 3.60 1.49 -7.24
N ASN A 139 2.64 1.89 -6.42
CA ASN A 139 2.41 1.36 -5.08
C ASN A 139 1.00 0.77 -4.99
N ILE A 140 0.88 -0.28 -4.19
CA ILE A 140 -0.39 -0.72 -3.64
C ILE A 140 -0.32 -0.75 -2.12
N ILE A 141 -1.32 -0.16 -1.47
CA ILE A 141 -1.50 -0.20 -0.02
C ILE A 141 -2.83 -0.89 0.27
N LEU A 142 -2.79 -2.01 0.98
CA LEU A 142 -3.97 -2.77 1.37
C LEU A 142 -4.24 -2.56 2.87
N TYR A 143 -5.47 -2.20 3.23
CA TYR A 143 -5.90 -1.97 4.60
C TYR A 143 -6.41 -3.28 5.23
N LEU A 144 -5.77 -3.72 6.31
CA LEU A 144 -5.96 -5.05 6.88
C LEU A 144 -6.74 -5.06 8.19
N THR A 145 -6.75 -3.97 8.97
CA THR A 145 -7.50 -3.93 10.24
C THR A 145 -9.00 -4.05 9.99
N LYS A 146 -9.64 -4.95 10.71
CA LYS A 146 -11.04 -5.35 10.47
C LYS A 146 -12.05 -4.37 11.03
N ASN A 147 -11.82 -3.92 12.26
CA ASN A 147 -12.73 -3.04 12.96
C ASN A 147 -12.10 -1.64 13.03
N TRP A 148 -12.43 -0.79 12.08
CA TRP A 148 -11.92 0.56 12.03
C TRP A 148 -13.07 1.56 11.85
N ASP A 149 -13.13 2.52 12.75
CA ASP A 149 -14.03 3.66 12.62
C ASP A 149 -13.30 4.79 11.88
N VAL A 150 -13.90 5.31 10.83
CA VAL A 150 -13.32 6.41 10.02
C VAL A 150 -13.00 7.65 10.86
N ASN A 151 -13.74 7.88 11.96
CA ASN A 151 -13.50 8.98 12.88
C ASN A 151 -12.20 8.84 13.68
N TRP A 152 -11.59 7.66 13.71
CA TRP A 152 -10.28 7.46 14.34
C TRP A 152 -9.13 8.09 13.54
N GLY A 153 -9.37 8.53 12.31
CA GLY A 153 -8.36 9.07 11.43
C GLY A 153 -7.56 7.98 10.71
N GLY A 154 -6.27 8.18 10.49
CA GLY A 154 -5.42 7.20 9.78
C GLY A 154 -5.68 7.13 8.27
N SER A 155 -6.34 8.16 7.68
CA SER A 155 -6.54 8.25 6.23
C SER A 155 -5.21 8.34 5.50
N THR A 156 -5.09 7.66 4.36
CA THR A 156 -3.98 7.93 3.43
C THR A 156 -4.22 9.26 2.74
N THR A 157 -3.25 10.18 2.83
CA THR A 157 -3.36 11.52 2.24
C THR A 157 -2.53 11.60 0.96
N LEU A 158 -3.10 12.16 -0.10
CA LEU A 158 -2.41 12.49 -1.34
C LEU A 158 -2.33 14.02 -1.45
N SER A 159 -1.13 14.54 -1.66
CA SER A 159 -0.86 15.98 -1.64
C SER A 159 -0.53 16.51 -3.03
N ASP A 160 -0.53 17.83 -3.16
CA ASP A 160 -0.12 18.52 -4.36
C ASP A 160 1.35 18.24 -4.72
N LYS A 161 1.77 18.65 -5.92
CA LYS A 161 3.13 18.45 -6.44
C LYS A 161 4.25 19.05 -5.60
N LYS A 162 3.92 19.90 -4.61
CA LYS A 162 4.89 20.50 -3.68
C LYS A 162 4.85 19.86 -2.30
N GLY A 163 3.93 18.91 -2.05
CA GLY A 163 3.73 18.31 -0.73
C GLY A 163 3.17 19.26 0.33
N GLN A 164 2.61 20.41 -0.09
CA GLN A 164 2.18 21.47 0.83
C GLN A 164 0.70 21.41 1.20
N LYS A 165 -0.14 20.88 0.29
CA LYS A 165 -1.58 20.84 0.46
C LYS A 165 -2.11 19.44 0.20
N VAL A 166 -2.84 18.87 1.15
CA VAL A 166 -3.59 17.64 0.94
C VAL A 166 -4.72 17.92 -0.04
N ILE A 167 -4.72 17.23 -1.16
CA ILE A 167 -5.74 17.31 -2.21
C ILE A 167 -6.81 16.23 -2.01
N LYS A 168 -6.40 15.03 -1.57
CA LYS A 168 -7.30 13.90 -1.32
C LYS A 168 -6.93 13.22 -0.02
N ALA A 169 -7.91 13.03 0.86
CA ALA A 169 -7.83 12.10 1.97
C ALA A 169 -8.64 10.85 1.62
N ILE A 170 -8.02 9.69 1.78
CA ILE A 170 -8.62 8.38 1.51
C ILE A 170 -8.81 7.70 2.86
N ASP A 171 -10.05 7.60 3.28
CA ASP A 171 -10.40 7.02 4.58
C ASP A 171 -9.95 5.57 4.68
N TYR A 172 -9.46 5.22 5.87
CA TYR A 172 -9.13 3.85 6.18
C TYR A 172 -10.43 3.04 6.33
N ILE A 173 -10.75 2.27 5.31
CA ILE A 173 -11.88 1.35 5.31
C ILE A 173 -11.32 -0.09 5.23
N PRO A 174 -11.76 -1.00 6.10
CA PRO A 174 -11.31 -2.39 6.08
C PRO A 174 -11.42 -3.04 4.69
N ASN A 175 -10.42 -3.83 4.32
CA ASN A 175 -10.35 -4.49 3.00
C ASN A 175 -10.37 -3.54 1.78
N ARG A 176 -9.92 -2.29 1.95
CA ARG A 176 -9.68 -1.36 0.84
C ARG A 176 -8.25 -1.46 0.37
N ALA A 177 -8.04 -1.43 -0.95
CA ALA A 177 -6.74 -1.21 -1.54
C ALA A 177 -6.68 0.17 -2.20
N VAL A 178 -5.52 0.82 -2.08
CA VAL A 178 -5.20 2.08 -2.76
C VAL A 178 -4.00 1.81 -3.67
N ILE A 179 -4.20 2.02 -4.96
CA ILE A 179 -3.14 1.93 -5.98
C ILE A 179 -2.82 3.35 -6.41
N PHE A 180 -1.55 3.73 -6.45
CA PHE A 180 -1.17 5.06 -6.95
C PHE A 180 0.17 5.03 -7.69
N LEU A 181 0.27 5.89 -8.71
CA LEU A 181 1.47 6.04 -9.51
C LEU A 181 2.57 6.72 -8.67
N HIS A 182 3.74 6.10 -8.62
CA HIS A 182 4.91 6.70 -8.01
C HIS A 182 5.61 7.63 -9.02
N THR A 183 5.76 8.89 -8.63
CA THR A 183 6.44 9.94 -9.39
C THR A 183 7.31 10.77 -8.44
N PRO A 184 8.22 11.63 -8.93
CA PRO A 184 8.94 12.57 -8.07
C PRO A 184 8.04 13.54 -7.30
N TYR A 185 6.75 13.59 -7.62
CA TYR A 185 5.76 14.51 -7.06
C TYR A 185 4.57 13.80 -6.40
N SER A 186 4.62 12.49 -6.25
CA SER A 186 3.55 11.71 -5.60
C SER A 186 3.64 11.79 -4.08
N PHE A 187 3.55 13.01 -3.56
CA PHE A 187 3.58 13.27 -2.13
C PHE A 187 2.36 12.67 -1.43
N HIS A 188 2.62 11.86 -0.42
CA HIS A 188 1.58 11.19 0.34
C HIS A 188 1.96 11.05 1.81
N GLY A 189 1.02 10.61 2.64
CA GLY A 189 1.24 10.41 4.07
C GLY A 189 0.06 9.71 4.72
N VAL A 190 0.05 9.70 6.05
CA VAL A 190 -1.05 9.16 6.86
C VAL A 190 -1.44 10.19 7.89
N SER A 191 -2.72 10.58 7.91
CA SER A 191 -3.26 11.50 8.88
C SER A 191 -3.17 10.91 10.29
N GLN A 192 -3.09 11.77 11.31
CA GLN A 192 -2.97 11.33 12.70
C GLN A 192 -4.14 10.43 13.12
N ILE A 193 -3.79 9.33 13.78
CA ILE A 193 -4.74 8.45 14.46
C ILE A 193 -5.10 9.07 15.81
N LYS A 194 -6.34 9.51 15.94
CA LYS A 194 -6.83 10.25 17.14
C LYS A 194 -7.20 9.33 18.28
N ASN A 195 -7.96 8.29 17.95
CA ASN A 195 -8.43 7.28 18.89
C ASN A 195 -8.58 5.95 18.16
N ASN A 196 -8.28 4.86 18.82
CA ASN A 196 -8.43 3.51 18.26
C ASN A 196 -8.44 2.48 19.38
N SER A 197 -9.16 1.41 19.16
CA SER A 197 -9.09 0.18 19.93
C SER A 197 -8.15 -0.86 19.28
N GLU A 198 -7.82 -0.66 18.01
CA GLU A 198 -6.96 -1.53 17.20
C GLU A 198 -5.89 -0.71 16.49
N ASN A 199 -4.76 -1.33 16.16
CA ASN A 199 -3.73 -0.69 15.35
C ASN A 199 -4.14 -0.62 13.88
N ARG A 200 -3.75 0.44 13.20
CA ARG A 200 -3.90 0.59 11.74
C ARG A 200 -2.88 -0.30 11.05
N ALA A 201 -3.33 -1.42 10.53
CA ALA A 201 -2.49 -2.38 9.82
C ALA A 201 -2.61 -2.24 8.30
N THR A 202 -1.49 -2.20 7.60
CA THR A 202 -1.44 -2.14 6.14
C THR A 202 -0.40 -3.06 5.58
N LEU A 203 -0.69 -3.67 4.43
CA LEU A 203 0.30 -4.31 3.58
C LEU A 203 0.61 -3.37 2.42
N TYR A 204 1.87 -3.18 2.17
CA TYR A 204 2.43 -2.29 1.17
C TYR A 204 3.29 -3.09 0.20
N VAL A 205 3.08 -2.91 -1.10
CA VAL A 205 3.81 -3.59 -2.17
C VAL A 205 4.19 -2.59 -3.25
N ASP A 206 5.48 -2.59 -3.60
CA ASP A 206 6.06 -1.77 -4.66
C ASP A 206 6.16 -2.50 -5.98
N TYR A 207 6.06 -1.72 -7.05
CA TYR A 207 6.25 -2.20 -8.41
C TYR A 207 7.21 -1.30 -9.17
N TYR A 208 8.00 -1.91 -10.01
CA TYR A 208 9.11 -1.28 -10.74
C TYR A 208 8.90 -1.37 -12.24
N SER A 209 9.68 -0.61 -13.00
CA SER A 209 9.70 -0.69 -14.46
C SER A 209 11.10 -1.04 -14.95
N LYS A 210 11.19 -1.88 -15.99
CA LYS A 210 12.46 -2.19 -16.67
C LYS A 210 13.01 -1.02 -17.48
N ASN A 211 12.19 -0.02 -17.77
CA ASN A 211 12.59 1.17 -18.51
C ASN A 211 12.74 2.36 -17.53
N LYS A 212 13.60 3.32 -17.92
CA LYS A 212 13.63 4.61 -17.24
C LYS A 212 12.21 5.21 -17.22
N ARG A 213 11.91 6.01 -16.17
CA ARG A 213 10.62 6.70 -16.11
C ARG A 213 10.34 7.45 -17.41
N PRO A 214 9.11 7.41 -17.93
CA PRO A 214 8.70 8.26 -19.03
C PRO A 214 8.75 9.73 -18.65
#